data_1eb381f074b5e41f8dd952dc131febd1
#
_entry.id   1eb381f074b5e41f8dd952dc131febd1
#
_cell.length_a   1.000
_cell.length_b   1.000
_cell.length_c   1.000
_cell.angle_alpha   90.00
_cell.angle_beta   90.00
_cell.angle_gamma   90.00
#
_symmetry.space_group_name_H-M   'P 1'
#
loop_
_entity.id
_entity.type
_entity.pdbx_description
1 polymer ?
#
loop_
_entity_poly.entity_id
_entity_poly.type
_entity_poly.pdbx_seq_one_letter_code
_entity_poly.pdbx_strand_id
1 'polypeptide(L)'
;MSAIDSLPPLREVIATHQLSARKSLGQNFLLDLNLTAKIARQAGDLTGCDVLEIGPGPGGLTRGLLAEGARRVLAIEKDTRCLPALQEIADAYPGRFDVINGDALEIDPLEHLTPPIRVAANLPYNVGTELLVRWLTPKEWPPFWESLTLMFQREVAERIVAQPGSKAYGRLALLAQWRADARIVLSLPPGAFTPPPKVSSAVVHLDALPEPRFPADAAILSRVVAAAFNQRRKMLRASLKGVSPDIEAHLTAAGIPPTERAEQVSLEAFCALARELAKA
;
A
#
# COMPACT_ATOMS: atom_id res chain seq x y z
N MET A 1 -18.47 19.87 -18.40
CA MET A 1 -17.68 19.19 -17.35
C MET A 1 -17.19 20.30 -16.43
N SER A 2 -17.62 20.31 -15.17
CA SER A 2 -17.10 21.26 -14.18
C SER A 2 -15.62 20.94 -13.98
N ALA A 3 -14.75 21.92 -14.09
CA ALA A 3 -13.34 21.77 -13.75
C ALA A 3 -13.25 21.41 -12.26
N ILE A 4 -12.41 20.45 -11.91
CA ILE A 4 -12.14 20.05 -10.52
C ILE A 4 -11.58 21.26 -9.74
N ASP A 5 -10.78 22.09 -10.43
CA ASP A 5 -10.16 23.31 -9.94
C ASP A 5 -9.91 24.29 -11.09
N SER A 6 -9.26 25.42 -10.81
CA SER A 6 -8.90 26.44 -11.80
C SER A 6 -7.57 26.18 -12.52
N LEU A 7 -6.89 25.06 -12.22
CA LEU A 7 -5.59 24.74 -12.81
C LEU A 7 -5.73 24.21 -14.25
N PRO A 8 -4.68 24.36 -15.09
CA PRO A 8 -4.66 23.81 -16.44
C PRO A 8 -4.90 22.29 -16.48
N PRO A 9 -5.42 21.75 -17.58
CA PRO A 9 -5.48 20.30 -17.78
C PRO A 9 -4.10 19.66 -17.64
N LEU A 10 -4.02 18.47 -17.03
CA LEU A 10 -2.73 17.79 -16.78
C LEU A 10 -1.89 17.56 -18.04
N ARG A 11 -2.51 17.42 -19.21
CA ARG A 11 -1.79 17.30 -20.48
C ARG A 11 -1.02 18.58 -20.82
N GLU A 12 -1.60 19.75 -20.53
CA GLU A 12 -0.95 21.05 -20.71
C GLU A 12 0.17 21.23 -19.69
N VAL A 13 -0.05 20.88 -18.43
CA VAL A 13 0.98 20.90 -17.37
C VAL A 13 2.18 20.05 -17.79
N ILE A 14 1.95 18.81 -18.26
CA ILE A 14 3.00 17.91 -18.74
C ILE A 14 3.77 18.52 -19.91
N ALA A 15 3.08 19.15 -20.86
CA ALA A 15 3.70 19.79 -22.01
C ALA A 15 4.53 21.01 -21.59
N THR A 16 3.97 21.88 -20.75
CA THR A 16 4.63 23.12 -20.26
C THR A 16 5.92 22.77 -19.49
N HIS A 17 5.87 21.80 -18.59
CA HIS A 17 7.03 21.38 -17.79
C HIS A 17 7.88 20.29 -18.46
N GLN A 18 7.60 19.93 -19.71
CA GLN A 18 8.32 18.92 -20.49
C GLN A 18 8.47 17.57 -19.73
N LEU A 19 7.43 17.20 -18.98
CA LEU A 19 7.43 15.97 -18.19
C LEU A 19 7.23 14.76 -19.09
N SER A 20 8.09 13.77 -18.92
CA SER A 20 7.96 12.46 -19.55
C SER A 20 8.14 11.38 -18.51
N ALA A 21 7.31 10.35 -18.55
CA ALA A 21 7.39 9.23 -17.63
C ALA A 21 8.74 8.49 -17.78
N ARG A 22 9.45 8.30 -16.68
CA ARG A 22 10.73 7.56 -16.64
C ARG A 22 10.49 6.13 -16.18
N LYS A 23 10.91 5.17 -17.01
CA LYS A 23 10.84 3.74 -16.66
C LYS A 23 11.63 3.40 -15.41
N SER A 24 12.80 4.04 -15.21
CA SER A 24 13.64 3.87 -14.02
C SER A 24 12.94 4.27 -12.71
N LEU A 25 11.95 5.16 -12.79
CA LEU A 25 11.13 5.58 -11.65
C LEU A 25 9.77 4.87 -11.60
N GLY A 26 9.50 3.93 -12.52
CA GLY A 26 8.23 3.19 -12.57
C GLY A 26 7.01 4.06 -12.86
N GLN A 27 7.18 5.22 -13.51
CA GLN A 27 6.13 6.22 -13.70
C GLN A 27 5.12 5.82 -14.76
N ASN A 28 3.83 5.94 -14.41
CA ASN A 28 2.67 5.87 -15.30
C ASN A 28 1.67 6.91 -14.80
N PHE A 29 1.47 8.01 -15.53
CA PHE A 29 0.67 9.13 -15.09
C PHE A 29 -0.82 8.92 -15.35
N LEU A 30 -1.65 9.32 -14.39
CA LEU A 30 -3.10 9.42 -14.54
C LEU A 30 -3.44 10.84 -14.95
N LEU A 31 -4.02 11.02 -16.14
CA LEU A 31 -4.32 12.34 -16.70
C LEU A 31 -5.80 12.72 -16.63
N ASP A 32 -6.68 11.75 -16.43
CA ASP A 32 -8.12 11.98 -16.29
C ASP A 32 -8.46 12.36 -14.85
N LEU A 33 -8.80 13.63 -14.65
CA LEU A 33 -9.15 14.18 -13.33
C LEU A 33 -10.45 13.59 -12.77
N ASN A 34 -11.37 13.13 -13.61
CA ASN A 34 -12.56 12.41 -13.12
C ASN A 34 -12.18 11.05 -12.53
N LEU A 35 -11.21 10.38 -13.17
CA LEU A 35 -10.69 9.12 -12.66
C LEU A 35 -9.90 9.31 -11.36
N THR A 36 -9.06 10.35 -11.27
CA THR A 36 -8.30 10.61 -10.03
C THR A 36 -9.22 11.02 -8.88
N ALA A 37 -10.27 11.81 -9.13
CA ALA A 37 -11.31 12.09 -8.15
C ALA A 37 -12.06 10.81 -7.73
N LYS A 38 -12.37 9.91 -8.68
CA LYS A 38 -12.97 8.61 -8.35
C LYS A 38 -12.05 7.75 -7.46
N ILE A 39 -10.73 7.81 -7.68
CA ILE A 39 -9.75 7.12 -6.83
C ILE A 39 -9.69 7.78 -5.45
N ALA A 40 -9.65 9.11 -5.39
CA ALA A 40 -9.64 9.85 -4.13
C ALA A 40 -10.85 9.51 -3.25
N ARG A 41 -12.06 9.39 -3.84
CA ARG A 41 -13.28 8.95 -3.14
C ARG A 41 -13.19 7.54 -2.53
N GLN A 42 -12.31 6.68 -3.06
CA GLN A 42 -12.10 5.36 -2.44
C GLN A 42 -11.36 5.45 -1.09
N ALA A 43 -10.73 6.58 -0.79
CA ALA A 43 -10.13 6.83 0.52
C ALA A 43 -11.19 7.21 1.60
N GLY A 44 -12.46 7.27 1.24
CA GLY A 44 -13.56 7.66 2.13
C GLY A 44 -13.66 9.18 2.31
N ASP A 45 -14.33 9.61 3.39
CA ASP A 45 -14.44 11.03 3.72
C ASP A 45 -13.09 11.59 4.14
N LEU A 46 -12.53 12.50 3.35
CA LEU A 46 -11.23 13.14 3.59
C LEU A 46 -11.35 14.43 4.43
N THR A 47 -12.57 14.86 4.75
CA THR A 47 -12.79 16.09 5.54
C THR A 47 -12.13 15.96 6.92
N GLY A 48 -11.29 16.92 7.26
CA GLY A 48 -10.56 16.92 8.52
C GLY A 48 -9.35 15.97 8.59
N CYS A 49 -9.05 15.20 7.53
CA CYS A 49 -7.90 14.31 7.47
C CYS A 49 -6.72 14.96 6.75
N ASP A 50 -5.50 14.73 7.23
CA ASP A 50 -4.29 14.90 6.44
C ASP A 50 -4.09 13.67 5.56
N VAL A 51 -3.66 13.88 4.32
CA VAL A 51 -3.39 12.80 3.37
C VAL A 51 -1.92 12.80 3.00
N LEU A 52 -1.28 11.64 3.16
CA LEU A 52 0.06 11.38 2.62
C LEU A 52 -0.07 10.81 1.21
N GLU A 53 0.55 11.47 0.24
CA GLU A 53 0.67 10.98 -1.13
C GLU A 53 2.13 10.66 -1.46
N ILE A 54 2.39 9.47 -2.01
CA ILE A 54 3.71 9.07 -2.46
C ILE A 54 3.77 9.06 -3.98
N GLY A 55 4.70 9.83 -4.54
CA GLY A 55 4.91 9.93 -5.97
C GLY A 55 3.75 10.61 -6.71
N PRO A 56 3.40 11.87 -6.37
CA PRO A 56 2.31 12.60 -7.01
C PRO A 56 2.52 12.79 -8.53
N GLY A 57 3.78 12.70 -9.00
CA GLY A 57 4.12 13.01 -10.38
C GLY A 57 3.68 14.42 -10.77
N PRO A 58 2.89 14.61 -11.87
CA PRO A 58 2.38 15.94 -12.24
C PRO A 58 1.18 16.41 -11.40
N GLY A 59 0.82 15.69 -10.29
CA GLY A 59 -0.22 16.11 -9.36
C GLY A 59 -1.65 15.67 -9.70
N GLY A 60 -1.82 14.64 -10.52
CA GLY A 60 -3.16 14.21 -10.94
C GLY A 60 -4.01 13.71 -9.77
N LEU A 61 -3.49 12.81 -8.94
CA LEU A 61 -4.21 12.33 -7.76
C LEU A 61 -4.25 13.39 -6.67
N THR A 62 -3.19 14.18 -6.48
CA THR A 62 -3.13 15.34 -5.57
C THR A 62 -4.34 16.25 -5.74
N ARG A 63 -4.63 16.67 -7.00
CA ARG A 63 -5.79 17.53 -7.33
C ARG A 63 -7.10 16.84 -6.98
N GLY A 64 -7.21 15.52 -7.21
CA GLY A 64 -8.37 14.74 -6.81
C GLY A 64 -8.58 14.71 -5.29
N LEU A 65 -7.52 14.51 -4.50
CA LEU A 65 -7.57 14.48 -3.05
C LEU A 65 -7.98 15.84 -2.46
N LEU A 66 -7.42 16.92 -2.98
CA LEU A 66 -7.76 18.29 -2.57
C LEU A 66 -9.21 18.66 -2.90
N ALA A 67 -9.69 18.25 -4.09
CA ALA A 67 -11.07 18.49 -4.52
C ALA A 67 -12.10 17.68 -3.71
N GLU A 68 -11.74 16.46 -3.28
CA GLU A 68 -12.59 15.61 -2.42
C GLU A 68 -12.49 15.97 -0.93
N GLY A 69 -11.90 17.12 -0.60
CA GLY A 69 -12.02 17.74 0.72
C GLY A 69 -10.89 17.42 1.71
N ALA A 70 -9.78 16.84 1.30
CA ALA A 70 -8.64 16.64 2.20
C ALA A 70 -8.28 17.95 2.93
N ARG A 71 -8.14 17.89 4.26
CA ARG A 71 -7.71 19.04 5.05
C ARG A 71 -6.38 19.58 4.53
N ARG A 72 -5.43 18.68 4.35
CA ARG A 72 -4.10 18.93 3.79
C ARG A 72 -3.62 17.69 3.06
N VAL A 73 -2.88 17.87 1.98
CA VAL A 73 -2.13 16.80 1.29
C VAL A 73 -0.66 17.10 1.44
N LEU A 74 0.10 16.17 2.00
CA LEU A 74 1.56 16.16 1.98
C LEU A 74 2.01 15.15 0.93
N ALA A 75 2.77 15.60 -0.07
CA ALA A 75 3.33 14.72 -1.08
C ALA A 75 4.83 14.52 -0.88
N ILE A 76 5.32 13.31 -1.14
CA ILE A 76 6.75 13.00 -1.22
C ILE A 76 7.07 12.61 -2.67
N GLU A 77 7.90 13.43 -3.35
CA GLU A 77 8.27 13.22 -4.76
C GLU A 77 9.79 13.14 -4.93
N LYS A 78 10.23 12.06 -5.58
CA LYS A 78 11.66 11.84 -5.86
C LYS A 78 12.11 12.49 -7.16
N ASP A 79 11.22 12.68 -8.12
CA ASP A 79 11.51 13.29 -9.41
C ASP A 79 11.43 14.81 -9.33
N THR A 80 12.59 15.45 -9.20
CA THR A 80 12.70 16.92 -9.11
C THR A 80 12.05 17.67 -10.27
N ARG A 81 11.89 17.03 -11.45
CA ARG A 81 11.24 17.65 -12.61
C ARG A 81 9.76 17.92 -12.38
N CYS A 82 9.12 17.20 -11.46
CA CYS A 82 7.71 17.39 -11.13
C CYS A 82 7.48 18.56 -10.18
N LEU A 83 8.51 19.01 -9.45
CA LEU A 83 8.37 20.05 -8.43
C LEU A 83 7.78 21.37 -8.94
N PRO A 84 8.15 21.90 -10.12
CA PRO A 84 7.53 23.13 -10.63
C PRO A 84 6.02 22.99 -10.87
N ALA A 85 5.57 21.83 -11.40
CA ALA A 85 4.14 21.57 -11.61
C ALA A 85 3.40 21.39 -10.27
N LEU A 86 4.04 20.80 -9.28
CA LEU A 86 3.49 20.64 -7.93
C LEU A 86 3.43 21.99 -7.19
N GLN A 87 4.36 22.90 -7.45
CA GLN A 87 4.32 24.26 -6.89
C GLN A 87 3.10 25.04 -7.39
N GLU A 88 2.70 24.90 -8.66
CA GLU A 88 1.47 25.52 -9.18
C GLU A 88 0.22 25.04 -8.41
N ILE A 89 0.20 23.75 -7.98
CA ILE A 89 -0.87 23.24 -7.13
C ILE A 89 -0.79 23.87 -5.73
N ALA A 90 0.40 23.98 -5.14
CA ALA A 90 0.57 24.60 -3.83
C ALA A 90 0.11 26.07 -3.83
N ASP A 91 0.41 26.80 -4.90
CA ASP A 91 -0.01 28.19 -5.07
C ASP A 91 -1.54 28.33 -5.23
N ALA A 92 -2.19 27.34 -5.86
CA ALA A 92 -3.65 27.29 -6.02
C ALA A 92 -4.39 26.82 -4.76
N TYR A 93 -3.71 26.09 -3.86
CA TYR A 93 -4.27 25.55 -2.62
C TYR A 93 -3.42 25.94 -1.40
N PRO A 94 -3.28 27.26 -1.10
CA PRO A 94 -2.39 27.73 -0.05
C PRO A 94 -2.72 27.12 1.30
N GLY A 95 -1.71 26.55 1.97
CA GLY A 95 -1.83 25.88 3.26
C GLY A 95 -2.51 24.52 3.24
N ARG A 96 -2.94 24.03 2.07
CA ARG A 96 -3.57 22.72 1.93
C ARG A 96 -2.72 21.70 1.17
N PHE A 97 -1.67 22.11 0.51
CA PHE A 97 -0.76 21.23 -0.20
C PHE A 97 0.70 21.62 0.05
N ASP A 98 1.50 20.62 0.39
CA ASP A 98 2.94 20.74 0.50
C ASP A 98 3.61 19.54 -0.17
N VAL A 99 4.81 19.78 -0.71
CA VAL A 99 5.62 18.73 -1.33
C VAL A 99 7.03 18.70 -0.74
N ILE A 100 7.48 17.48 -0.37
CA ILE A 100 8.86 17.23 0.06
C ILE A 100 9.56 16.49 -1.08
N ASN A 101 10.71 17.04 -1.52
CA ASN A 101 11.55 16.32 -2.47
C ASN A 101 12.42 15.29 -1.75
N GLY A 102 12.23 14.00 -2.05
CA GLY A 102 13.02 12.95 -1.43
C GLY A 102 12.49 11.55 -1.68
N ASP A 103 13.13 10.59 -1.02
CA ASP A 103 12.72 9.18 -1.05
C ASP A 103 11.74 8.89 0.09
N ALA A 104 10.57 8.37 -0.23
CA ALA A 104 9.55 7.99 0.75
C ALA A 104 9.99 6.88 1.72
N LEU A 105 11.05 6.15 1.40
CA LEU A 105 11.66 5.17 2.30
C LEU A 105 12.55 5.81 3.38
N GLU A 106 12.98 7.05 3.18
CA GLU A 106 13.90 7.76 4.06
C GLU A 106 13.24 8.87 4.89
N ILE A 107 12.12 9.43 4.41
CA ILE A 107 11.40 10.54 5.05
C ILE A 107 10.41 9.99 6.07
N ASP A 108 10.42 10.54 7.28
CA ASP A 108 9.36 10.31 8.27
C ASP A 108 8.21 11.31 8.04
N PRO A 109 7.03 10.86 7.57
CA PRO A 109 5.91 11.75 7.33
C PRO A 109 5.30 12.33 8.61
N LEU A 110 5.54 11.74 9.76
CA LEU A 110 4.94 12.15 11.04
C LEU A 110 5.45 13.50 11.54
N GLU A 111 6.64 13.93 11.08
CA GLU A 111 7.15 15.26 11.38
C GLU A 111 6.32 16.38 10.72
N HIS A 112 5.47 16.04 9.75
CA HIS A 112 4.78 16.99 8.87
C HIS A 112 3.26 16.83 8.84
N LEU A 113 2.69 15.77 9.40
CA LEU A 113 1.27 15.46 9.32
C LEU A 113 0.61 15.43 10.70
N THR A 114 -0.67 15.80 10.72
CA THR A 114 -1.49 15.80 11.94
C THR A 114 -2.63 14.77 11.81
N PRO A 115 -2.82 13.86 12.76
CA PRO A 115 -3.94 12.94 12.74
C PRO A 115 -5.32 13.64 12.68
N PRO A 116 -6.33 12.99 12.09
CA PRO A 116 -6.28 11.68 11.46
C PRO A 116 -5.53 11.70 10.11
N ILE A 117 -4.74 10.64 9.85
CA ILE A 117 -3.91 10.56 8.64
C ILE A 117 -4.39 9.41 7.75
N ARG A 118 -4.55 9.67 6.46
CA ARG A 118 -4.79 8.65 5.44
C ARG A 118 -3.66 8.66 4.41
N VAL A 119 -3.42 7.52 3.79
CA VAL A 119 -2.43 7.41 2.71
C VAL A 119 -3.16 7.11 1.42
N ALA A 120 -2.95 7.90 0.38
CA ALA A 120 -3.49 7.67 -0.94
C ALA A 120 -2.39 7.85 -1.99
N ALA A 121 -2.11 6.82 -2.80
CA ALA A 121 -1.00 6.90 -3.74
C ALA A 121 -1.18 6.01 -4.98
N ASN A 122 -0.77 6.54 -6.13
CA ASN A 122 -0.47 5.75 -7.31
C ASN A 122 1.00 5.31 -7.24
N LEU A 123 1.29 4.28 -6.44
CA LEU A 123 2.65 3.89 -6.11
C LEU A 123 3.46 3.44 -7.34
N PRO A 124 4.74 3.86 -7.44
CA PRO A 124 5.65 3.25 -8.37
C PRO A 124 5.77 1.74 -8.11
N TYR A 125 5.64 0.92 -9.15
CA TYR A 125 5.54 -0.54 -8.99
C TYR A 125 6.77 -1.20 -8.36
N ASN A 126 7.93 -0.55 -8.43
CA ASN A 126 9.18 -1.05 -7.86
C ASN A 126 9.31 -0.89 -6.34
N VAL A 127 8.63 0.08 -5.74
CA VAL A 127 8.72 0.38 -4.29
C VAL A 127 7.41 0.16 -3.54
N GLY A 128 6.28 0.04 -4.25
CA GLY A 128 4.94 -0.01 -3.63
C GLY A 128 4.76 -1.16 -2.63
N THR A 129 5.27 -2.36 -2.95
CA THR A 129 5.17 -3.50 -2.03
C THR A 129 6.06 -3.32 -0.79
N GLU A 130 7.23 -2.72 -0.93
CA GLU A 130 8.13 -2.43 0.19
C GLU A 130 7.51 -1.42 1.16
N LEU A 131 6.97 -0.32 0.64
CA LEU A 131 6.24 0.67 1.44
C LEU A 131 5.05 0.04 2.18
N LEU A 132 4.24 -0.76 1.48
CA LEU A 132 3.10 -1.44 2.11
C LEU A 132 3.56 -2.35 3.26
N VAL A 133 4.59 -3.18 3.04
CA VAL A 133 5.12 -4.06 4.11
C VAL A 133 5.61 -3.23 5.29
N ARG A 134 6.34 -2.13 5.05
CA ARG A 134 6.83 -1.23 6.11
C ARG A 134 5.67 -0.63 6.93
N TRP A 135 4.60 -0.18 6.29
CA TRP A 135 3.42 0.35 6.96
C TRP A 135 2.61 -0.71 7.71
N LEU A 136 2.63 -1.97 7.27
CA LEU A 136 1.97 -3.08 7.94
C LEU A 136 2.79 -3.67 9.10
N THR A 137 4.09 -3.36 9.20
CA THR A 137 4.98 -3.89 10.22
C THR A 137 5.67 -2.79 11.07
N PRO A 138 4.95 -1.77 11.55
CA PRO A 138 5.52 -0.79 12.44
C PRO A 138 5.91 -1.44 13.78
N LYS A 139 6.79 -0.79 14.54
CA LYS A 139 7.19 -1.26 15.88
C LYS A 139 6.02 -1.28 16.85
N GLU A 140 5.16 -0.29 16.77
CA GLU A 140 3.99 -0.12 17.62
C GLU A 140 2.72 -0.17 16.80
N TRP A 141 1.62 -0.65 17.39
CA TRP A 141 0.30 -0.69 16.79
C TRP A 141 -0.71 -0.01 17.75
N PRO A 142 -1.67 0.81 17.29
CA PRO A 142 -2.03 1.07 15.89
C PRO A 142 -0.99 1.91 15.13
N PRO A 143 -1.01 1.84 13.77
CA PRO A 143 -0.09 2.59 12.93
C PRO A 143 -0.45 4.08 12.89
N PHE A 144 0.39 4.91 12.26
CA PHE A 144 0.12 6.34 12.08
C PHE A 144 -1.04 6.65 11.13
N TRP A 145 -1.44 5.69 10.30
CA TRP A 145 -2.48 5.84 9.28
C TRP A 145 -3.78 5.14 9.70
N GLU A 146 -4.92 5.76 9.38
CA GLU A 146 -6.24 5.14 9.55
C GLU A 146 -6.58 4.22 8.38
N SER A 147 -6.24 4.65 7.16
CA SER A 147 -6.45 3.85 5.95
C SER A 147 -5.39 4.09 4.90
N LEU A 148 -5.21 3.07 4.04
CA LEU A 148 -4.35 3.11 2.87
C LEU A 148 -5.22 2.88 1.62
N THR A 149 -5.13 3.78 0.63
CA THR A 149 -5.78 3.64 -0.68
C THR A 149 -4.69 3.65 -1.74
N LEU A 150 -4.23 2.47 -2.12
CA LEU A 150 -3.00 2.29 -2.86
C LEU A 150 -3.26 1.60 -4.20
N MET A 151 -2.59 2.09 -5.24
CA MET A 151 -2.64 1.46 -6.55
C MET A 151 -1.47 0.53 -6.76
N PHE A 152 -1.78 -0.68 -7.24
CA PHE A 152 -0.82 -1.72 -7.58
C PHE A 152 -1.12 -2.32 -8.96
N GLN A 153 -0.16 -3.04 -9.52
CA GLN A 153 -0.48 -4.00 -10.58
C GLN A 153 -1.52 -5.00 -10.07
N ARG A 154 -2.44 -5.42 -10.95
CA ARG A 154 -3.56 -6.30 -10.56
C ARG A 154 -3.10 -7.55 -9.81
N GLU A 155 -2.03 -8.19 -10.26
CA GLU A 155 -1.48 -9.38 -9.60
C GLU A 155 -1.08 -9.09 -8.14
N VAL A 156 -0.47 -7.93 -7.86
CA VAL A 156 -0.08 -7.55 -6.50
C VAL A 156 -1.31 -7.26 -5.65
N ALA A 157 -2.30 -6.55 -6.19
CA ALA A 157 -3.57 -6.29 -5.52
C ALA A 157 -4.28 -7.60 -5.14
N GLU A 158 -4.34 -8.56 -6.06
CA GLU A 158 -4.91 -9.89 -5.82
C GLU A 158 -4.16 -10.67 -4.73
N ARG A 159 -2.83 -10.51 -4.63
CA ARG A 159 -2.04 -11.10 -3.53
C ARG A 159 -2.35 -10.49 -2.17
N ILE A 160 -2.65 -9.19 -2.10
CA ILE A 160 -2.98 -8.51 -0.83
C ILE A 160 -4.28 -9.06 -0.23
N VAL A 161 -5.29 -9.31 -1.08
CA VAL A 161 -6.63 -9.75 -0.65
C VAL A 161 -6.86 -11.26 -0.76
N ALA A 162 -5.83 -12.02 -1.12
CA ALA A 162 -5.92 -13.45 -1.39
C ALA A 162 -6.36 -14.25 -0.17
N GLN A 163 -7.17 -15.30 -0.40
CA GLN A 163 -7.65 -16.21 0.64
C GLN A 163 -6.83 -17.50 0.66
N PRO A 164 -6.75 -18.21 1.80
CA PRO A 164 -6.13 -19.54 1.89
C PRO A 164 -6.62 -20.47 0.79
N GLY A 165 -5.74 -21.31 0.26
CA GLY A 165 -6.03 -22.25 -0.83
C GLY A 165 -5.93 -21.62 -2.22
N SER A 166 -5.90 -20.30 -2.35
CA SER A 166 -5.77 -19.65 -3.65
C SER A 166 -4.30 -19.59 -4.10
N LYS A 167 -4.09 -19.54 -5.44
CA LYS A 167 -2.74 -19.40 -6.03
C LYS A 167 -2.03 -18.11 -5.62
N ALA A 168 -2.78 -17.06 -5.38
CA ALA A 168 -2.25 -15.73 -5.01
C ALA A 168 -1.89 -15.62 -3.53
N TYR A 169 -2.41 -16.52 -2.67
CA TYR A 169 -2.21 -16.46 -1.22
C TYR A 169 -0.75 -16.60 -0.83
N GLY A 170 -0.29 -15.73 0.07
CA GLY A 170 1.09 -15.71 0.50
C GLY A 170 1.37 -14.70 1.61
N ARG A 171 2.65 -14.43 1.83
CA ARG A 171 3.11 -13.53 2.90
C ARG A 171 2.40 -12.18 2.91
N LEU A 172 2.16 -11.58 1.72
CA LEU A 172 1.55 -10.25 1.62
C LEU A 172 0.09 -10.26 2.10
N ALA A 173 -0.68 -11.32 1.73
CA ALA A 173 -2.05 -11.50 2.23
C ALA A 173 -2.10 -11.61 3.75
N LEU A 174 -1.22 -12.42 4.32
CA LEU A 174 -1.16 -12.64 5.76
C LEU A 174 -0.85 -11.35 6.53
N LEU A 175 0.17 -10.61 6.11
CA LEU A 175 0.54 -9.35 6.76
C LEU A 175 -0.57 -8.30 6.64
N ALA A 176 -1.16 -8.15 5.45
CA ALA A 176 -2.22 -7.18 5.22
C ALA A 176 -3.47 -7.51 6.04
N GLN A 177 -3.95 -8.75 5.98
CA GLN A 177 -5.18 -9.18 6.64
C GLN A 177 -5.03 -9.37 8.16
N TRP A 178 -3.82 -9.49 8.65
CA TRP A 178 -3.55 -9.49 10.08
C TRP A 178 -3.75 -8.10 10.71
N ARG A 179 -3.43 -7.06 9.96
CA ARG A 179 -3.37 -5.67 10.44
C ARG A 179 -4.49 -4.79 9.93
N ALA A 180 -5.17 -5.18 8.84
CA ALA A 180 -6.16 -4.34 8.17
C ALA A 180 -7.29 -5.15 7.53
N ASP A 181 -8.41 -4.49 7.29
CA ASP A 181 -9.44 -4.95 6.38
C ASP A 181 -9.11 -4.51 4.95
N ALA A 182 -8.63 -5.46 4.14
CA ALA A 182 -8.15 -5.20 2.80
C ALA A 182 -9.16 -5.63 1.73
N ARG A 183 -9.43 -4.73 0.76
CA ARG A 183 -10.33 -5.01 -0.38
C ARG A 183 -9.88 -4.30 -1.65
N ILE A 184 -10.12 -4.91 -2.81
CA ILE A 184 -9.99 -4.24 -4.11
C ILE A 184 -11.25 -3.39 -4.31
N VAL A 185 -11.06 -2.07 -4.50
CA VAL A 185 -12.18 -1.11 -4.63
C VAL A 185 -12.34 -0.57 -6.05
N LEU A 186 -11.31 -0.66 -6.89
CA LEU A 186 -11.37 -0.20 -8.27
C LEU A 186 -10.37 -0.98 -9.14
N SER A 187 -10.78 -1.30 -10.38
CA SER A 187 -9.90 -1.86 -11.41
C SER A 187 -9.69 -0.84 -12.53
N LEU A 188 -8.44 -0.71 -13.00
CA LEU A 188 -8.07 0.23 -14.04
C LEU A 188 -7.40 -0.50 -15.21
N PRO A 189 -7.90 -0.28 -16.45
CA PRO A 189 -7.23 -0.83 -17.63
C PRO A 189 -5.93 -0.08 -17.92
N PRO A 190 -4.99 -0.67 -18.69
CA PRO A 190 -3.75 0.01 -19.08
C PRO A 190 -3.94 1.37 -19.74
N GLY A 191 -5.02 1.53 -20.53
CA GLY A 191 -5.33 2.78 -21.23
C GLY A 191 -5.70 3.97 -20.33
N ALA A 192 -5.89 3.74 -19.01
CA ALA A 192 -6.07 4.82 -18.03
C ALA A 192 -4.80 5.64 -17.77
N PHE A 193 -3.64 5.11 -18.19
CA PHE A 193 -2.32 5.68 -17.88
C PHE A 193 -1.58 6.18 -19.12
N THR A 194 -0.67 7.11 -18.90
CA THR A 194 0.25 7.62 -19.91
C THR A 194 1.69 7.56 -19.38
N PRO A 195 2.58 6.74 -19.99
CA PRO A 195 2.28 5.71 -20.97
C PRO A 195 1.49 4.54 -20.35
N PRO A 196 0.78 3.73 -21.16
CA PRO A 196 0.04 2.57 -20.64
C PRO A 196 1.01 1.50 -20.12
N PRO A 197 0.78 0.96 -18.90
CA PRO A 197 1.54 -0.18 -18.40
C PRO A 197 1.18 -1.45 -19.18
N LYS A 198 2.01 -2.49 -19.06
CA LYS A 198 1.78 -3.79 -19.75
C LYS A 198 0.60 -4.58 -19.17
N VAL A 199 0.20 -4.29 -17.95
CA VAL A 199 -0.84 -5.03 -17.20
C VAL A 199 -1.83 -4.07 -16.58
N SER A 200 -3.04 -4.54 -16.32
CA SER A 200 -4.05 -3.78 -15.58
C SER A 200 -3.59 -3.47 -14.15
N SER A 201 -4.11 -2.42 -13.59
CA SER A 201 -3.91 -2.01 -12.21
C SER A 201 -5.19 -2.16 -11.39
N ALA A 202 -5.06 -2.16 -10.08
CA ALA A 202 -6.19 -2.11 -9.17
C ALA A 202 -5.85 -1.22 -7.96
N VAL A 203 -6.87 -0.55 -7.44
CA VAL A 203 -6.78 0.18 -6.18
C VAL A 203 -7.22 -0.76 -5.06
N VAL A 204 -6.35 -0.94 -4.08
CA VAL A 204 -6.63 -1.65 -2.84
C VAL A 204 -6.86 -0.62 -1.74
N HIS A 205 -7.92 -0.78 -0.99
CA HIS A 205 -8.18 -0.03 0.22
C HIS A 205 -7.98 -0.94 1.43
N LEU A 206 -7.26 -0.44 2.43
CA LEU A 206 -6.98 -1.13 3.68
C LEU A 206 -7.38 -0.20 4.82
N ASP A 207 -8.34 -0.62 5.65
CA ASP A 207 -8.69 0.07 6.90
C ASP A 207 -7.86 -0.55 8.04
N ALA A 208 -7.15 0.27 8.81
CA ALA A 208 -6.37 -0.23 9.95
C ALA A 208 -7.29 -0.84 11.00
N LEU A 209 -6.97 -2.03 11.50
CA LEU A 209 -7.64 -2.58 12.67
C LEU A 209 -7.09 -1.91 13.94
N PRO A 210 -7.90 -1.64 14.95
CA PRO A 210 -7.41 -1.09 16.22
C PRO A 210 -6.43 -2.04 16.92
N GLU A 211 -6.63 -3.34 16.75
CA GLU A 211 -5.75 -4.42 17.20
C GLU A 211 -5.54 -5.45 16.09
N PRO A 212 -4.44 -6.20 16.09
CA PRO A 212 -4.25 -7.29 15.15
C PRO A 212 -5.42 -8.28 15.21
N ARG A 213 -5.88 -8.78 14.07
CA ARG A 213 -7.04 -9.69 13.95
C ARG A 213 -6.94 -10.91 14.87
N PHE A 214 -5.75 -11.42 15.06
CA PHE A 214 -5.43 -12.51 15.99
C PHE A 214 -4.15 -12.14 16.76
N PRO A 215 -4.09 -12.43 18.08
CA PRO A 215 -2.90 -12.11 18.87
C PRO A 215 -1.71 -12.97 18.40
N ALA A 216 -0.59 -12.31 18.17
CA ALA A 216 0.69 -12.95 17.85
C ALA A 216 1.84 -11.94 18.04
N ASP A 217 3.04 -12.40 18.33
CA ASP A 217 4.24 -11.60 18.24
C ASP A 217 4.57 -11.30 16.77
N ALA A 218 4.73 -10.03 16.44
CA ALA A 218 4.92 -9.57 15.07
C ALA A 218 6.22 -10.09 14.43
N ALA A 219 7.31 -10.17 15.21
CA ALA A 219 8.60 -10.62 14.71
C ALA A 219 8.58 -12.14 14.46
N ILE A 220 7.99 -12.90 15.38
CA ILE A 220 7.84 -14.35 15.25
C ILE A 220 6.93 -14.67 14.07
N LEU A 221 5.76 -14.05 13.98
CA LEU A 221 4.83 -14.26 12.86
C LEU A 221 5.49 -13.95 11.52
N SER A 222 6.18 -12.83 11.41
CA SER A 222 6.87 -12.43 10.18
C SER A 222 7.96 -13.44 9.78
N ARG A 223 8.73 -13.95 10.75
CA ARG A 223 9.76 -14.98 10.53
C ARG A 223 9.14 -16.31 10.06
N VAL A 224 8.10 -16.77 10.74
CA VAL A 224 7.40 -18.02 10.39
C VAL A 224 6.80 -17.94 8.99
N VAL A 225 6.06 -16.88 8.68
CA VAL A 225 5.42 -16.67 7.39
C VAL A 225 6.46 -16.55 6.27
N ALA A 226 7.56 -15.82 6.50
CA ALA A 226 8.65 -15.73 5.53
C ALA A 226 9.26 -17.11 5.23
N ALA A 227 9.59 -17.89 6.26
CA ALA A 227 10.15 -19.23 6.09
C ALA A 227 9.18 -20.20 5.38
N ALA A 228 7.91 -20.19 5.76
CA ALA A 228 6.87 -21.03 5.17
C ALA A 228 6.70 -20.77 3.66
N PHE A 229 6.62 -19.51 3.25
CA PHE A 229 6.39 -19.13 1.86
C PHE A 229 7.66 -19.07 0.99
N ASN A 230 8.85 -19.01 1.58
CA ASN A 230 10.11 -19.13 0.84
C ASN A 230 10.26 -20.50 0.15
N GLN A 231 9.63 -21.54 0.73
CA GLN A 231 9.59 -22.90 0.19
C GLN A 231 8.16 -23.40 -0.02
N ARG A 232 7.33 -22.58 -0.68
CA ARG A 232 5.88 -22.75 -0.84
C ARG A 232 5.42 -24.16 -1.21
N ARG A 233 6.19 -24.90 -2.01
CA ARG A 233 5.84 -26.26 -2.47
C ARG A 233 6.15 -27.35 -1.46
N LYS A 234 6.89 -27.06 -0.39
CA LYS A 234 7.23 -28.02 0.65
C LYS A 234 6.16 -28.07 1.76
N MET A 235 6.07 -29.19 2.44
CA MET A 235 5.30 -29.34 3.68
C MET A 235 5.88 -28.42 4.76
N LEU A 236 5.04 -27.92 5.67
CA LEU A 236 5.46 -27.00 6.72
C LEU A 236 6.56 -27.54 7.62
N ARG A 237 6.53 -28.83 7.98
CA ARG A 237 7.62 -29.46 8.75
C ARG A 237 8.99 -29.30 8.09
N ALA A 238 9.03 -29.28 6.75
CA ALA A 238 10.28 -29.12 6.00
C ALA A 238 10.65 -27.65 5.78
N SER A 239 9.69 -26.78 5.46
CA SER A 239 9.96 -25.36 5.20
C SER A 239 10.28 -24.60 6.49
N LEU A 240 9.77 -25.03 7.64
CA LEU A 240 9.96 -24.38 8.93
C LEU A 240 11.04 -25.05 9.81
N LYS A 241 11.75 -26.08 9.32
CA LYS A 241 12.80 -26.79 10.08
C LYS A 241 13.86 -25.84 10.65
N GLY A 242 14.19 -24.76 9.96
CA GLY A 242 15.15 -23.75 10.41
C GLY A 242 14.59 -22.74 11.42
N VAL A 243 13.28 -22.79 11.71
CA VAL A 243 12.64 -21.88 12.68
C VAL A 243 12.71 -22.44 14.09
N SER A 244 12.48 -23.77 14.24
CA SER A 244 12.59 -24.50 15.50
C SER A 244 12.98 -25.94 15.24
N PRO A 245 13.84 -26.56 16.07
CA PRO A 245 14.13 -28.00 16.00
C PRO A 245 12.87 -28.84 16.25
N ASP A 246 11.96 -28.40 17.13
CA ASP A 246 10.75 -29.07 17.52
C ASP A 246 9.50 -28.62 16.75
N ILE A 247 9.70 -28.18 15.50
CA ILE A 247 8.64 -27.53 14.70
C ILE A 247 7.39 -28.40 14.52
N GLU A 248 7.53 -29.73 14.43
CA GLU A 248 6.37 -30.62 14.28
C GLU A 248 5.48 -30.64 15.53
N ALA A 249 6.08 -30.55 16.72
CA ALA A 249 5.33 -30.41 17.98
C ALA A 249 4.60 -29.05 18.03
N HIS A 250 5.25 -27.95 17.67
CA HIS A 250 4.62 -26.64 17.62
C HIS A 250 3.49 -26.56 16.60
N LEU A 251 3.66 -27.16 15.40
CA LEU A 251 2.61 -27.25 14.40
C LEU A 251 1.38 -28.01 14.93
N THR A 252 1.61 -29.16 15.55
CA THR A 252 0.54 -29.96 16.14
C THR A 252 -0.18 -29.23 17.27
N ALA A 253 0.55 -28.55 18.17
CA ALA A 253 -0.02 -27.73 19.23
C ALA A 253 -0.84 -26.52 18.69
N ALA A 254 -0.45 -25.97 17.54
CA ALA A 254 -1.20 -24.93 16.83
C ALA A 254 -2.38 -25.47 15.99
N GLY A 255 -2.64 -26.78 15.99
CA GLY A 255 -3.71 -27.42 15.22
C GLY A 255 -3.41 -27.48 13.70
N ILE A 256 -2.13 -27.41 13.31
CA ILE A 256 -1.71 -27.46 11.90
C ILE A 256 -1.09 -28.84 11.62
N PRO A 257 -1.61 -29.61 10.63
CA PRO A 257 -0.95 -30.85 10.21
C PRO A 257 0.48 -30.56 9.71
N PRO A 258 1.54 -31.22 10.23
CA PRO A 258 2.93 -30.94 9.77
C PRO A 258 3.18 -31.20 8.29
N THR A 259 2.32 -31.98 7.65
CA THR A 259 2.34 -32.30 6.21
C THR A 259 1.63 -31.28 5.36
N GLU A 260 0.93 -30.30 5.96
CA GLU A 260 0.23 -29.25 5.24
C GLU A 260 1.21 -28.31 4.52
N ARG A 261 0.75 -27.62 3.49
CA ARG A 261 1.52 -26.58 2.79
C ARG A 261 1.09 -25.20 3.25
N ALA A 262 2.02 -24.23 3.23
CA ALA A 262 1.79 -22.86 3.67
C ALA A 262 0.53 -22.21 3.05
N GLU A 263 0.26 -22.50 1.78
CA GLU A 263 -0.87 -21.90 1.06
C GLU A 263 -2.25 -22.37 1.54
N GLN A 264 -2.32 -23.49 2.28
CA GLN A 264 -3.57 -24.03 2.80
C GLN A 264 -3.88 -23.53 4.23
N VAL A 265 -2.89 -22.97 4.91
CA VAL A 265 -2.99 -22.60 6.33
C VAL A 265 -3.58 -21.21 6.48
N SER A 266 -4.58 -21.06 7.34
CA SER A 266 -5.25 -19.80 7.62
C SER A 266 -4.34 -18.83 8.39
N LEU A 267 -4.68 -17.55 8.35
CA LEU A 267 -4.02 -16.51 9.16
C LEU A 267 -4.10 -16.84 10.65
N GLU A 268 -5.27 -17.28 11.13
CA GLU A 268 -5.49 -17.66 12.53
C GLU A 268 -4.52 -18.76 12.97
N ALA A 269 -4.36 -19.80 12.15
CA ALA A 269 -3.47 -20.92 12.45
C ALA A 269 -1.99 -20.48 12.43
N PHE A 270 -1.58 -19.61 11.52
CA PHE A 270 -0.23 -19.01 11.56
C PHE A 270 0.01 -18.17 12.82
N CYS A 271 -0.98 -17.42 13.28
CA CYS A 271 -0.90 -16.67 14.54
C CYS A 271 -0.85 -17.63 15.75
N ALA A 272 -1.60 -18.74 15.73
CA ALA A 272 -1.51 -19.78 16.75
C ALA A 272 -0.10 -20.38 16.80
N LEU A 273 0.49 -20.72 15.64
CA LEU A 273 1.86 -21.22 15.56
C LEU A 273 2.88 -20.21 16.10
N ALA A 274 2.70 -18.92 15.79
CA ALA A 274 3.58 -17.88 16.32
C ALA A 274 3.51 -17.79 17.85
N ARG A 275 2.32 -17.96 18.44
CA ARG A 275 2.15 -18.02 19.91
C ARG A 275 2.81 -19.25 20.53
N GLU A 276 2.69 -20.43 19.90
CA GLU A 276 3.37 -21.64 20.40
C GLU A 276 4.90 -21.48 20.38
N LEU A 277 5.44 -20.89 19.33
CA LEU A 277 6.87 -20.61 19.21
C LEU A 277 7.37 -19.52 20.18
N ALA A 278 6.50 -18.65 20.67
CA ALA A 278 6.84 -17.63 21.67
C ALA A 278 6.96 -18.20 23.10
N LYS A 279 6.48 -19.43 23.35
CA LYS A 279 6.57 -20.11 24.66
C LYS A 279 7.91 -20.85 24.84
N ALA A 280 8.63 -21.08 23.74
CA ALA A 280 9.91 -21.82 23.72
C ALA A 280 11.10 -20.87 23.83
#